data_099840363b5c780f9194a0eeacf82abd
#
_entry.id   099840363b5c780f9194a0eeacf82abd
#
_cell.length_a   1.000
_cell.length_b   1.000
_cell.length_c   1.000
_cell.angle_alpha   90.00
_cell.angle_beta   90.00
_cell.angle_gamma   90.00
#
_symmetry.space_group_name_H-M   'P 1'
#
loop_
_entity.id
_entity.type
_entity.pdbx_description
1 polymer ?
#
loop_
_entity_poly.entity_id
_entity_poly.type
_entity_poly.pdbx_seq_one_letter_code
_entity_poly.pdbx_strand_id
1 'polypeptide(L)'
;MATVILPRSLVSLIPGTQRSTDVEAATVAEAIDRLDEQTPGIRNRLVDAGPMIRQHINVYVDSQPAALDTPIGPNSTVHIIPAVSGG
;
A
#
# COMPACT_ATOMS: atom_id res chain seq x y z
N MET A 1 11.36 8.24 7.05
CA MET A 1 10.71 7.45 6.01
C MET A 1 9.47 6.78 6.55
N ALA A 2 8.44 6.67 5.75
CA ALA A 2 7.25 5.91 6.12
C ALA A 2 7.51 4.43 5.83
N THR A 3 6.82 3.56 6.56
CA THR A 3 6.92 2.12 6.37
C THR A 3 5.63 1.60 5.74
N VAL A 4 5.74 0.87 4.63
CA VAL A 4 4.60 0.22 3.98
C VAL A 4 4.63 -1.26 4.32
N ILE A 5 3.52 -1.77 4.86
CA ILE A 5 3.40 -3.18 5.23
C ILE A 5 2.37 -3.84 4.32
N LEU A 6 2.80 -4.90 3.64
CA LEU A 6 2.00 -5.63 2.67
C LEU A 6 1.47 -6.94 3.27
N PRO A 7 0.27 -7.38 2.85
CA PRO A 7 -0.25 -8.68 3.28
C PRO A 7 0.49 -9.81 2.59
N ARG A 8 0.48 -10.97 3.21
CA ARG A 8 1.13 -12.17 2.66
C ARG A 8 0.61 -12.52 1.27
N SER A 9 -0.66 -12.30 1.02
CA SER A 9 -1.27 -12.61 -0.28
C SER A 9 -0.61 -11.85 -1.42
N LEU A 10 -0.21 -10.60 -1.18
CA LEU A 10 0.50 -9.81 -2.18
C LEU A 10 1.97 -10.17 -2.27
N VAL A 11 2.59 -10.47 -1.14
CA VAL A 11 4.00 -10.88 -1.11
C VAL A 11 4.21 -12.14 -1.92
N SER A 12 3.28 -13.10 -1.83
CA SER A 12 3.41 -14.35 -2.56
C SER A 12 3.09 -14.24 -4.04
N LEU A 13 2.40 -13.18 -4.48
CA LEU A 13 2.06 -12.99 -5.90
C LEU A 13 3.22 -12.44 -6.72
N ILE A 14 4.10 -11.69 -6.12
CA ILE A 14 5.21 -11.04 -6.81
C ILE A 14 6.52 -11.49 -6.17
N PRO A 15 7.32 -12.33 -6.87
CA PRO A 15 8.59 -12.81 -6.32
C PRO A 15 9.53 -11.66 -5.95
N GLY A 16 10.22 -11.80 -4.85
CA GLY A 16 11.16 -10.79 -4.38
C GLY A 16 10.52 -9.66 -3.57
N THR A 17 9.21 -9.69 -3.39
CA THR A 17 8.51 -8.66 -2.62
C THR A 17 8.78 -8.83 -1.13
N GLN A 18 9.15 -7.74 -0.47
CA GLN A 18 9.29 -7.70 0.98
C GLN A 18 7.97 -7.32 1.62
N ARG A 19 7.72 -7.88 2.80
CA ARG A 19 6.50 -7.58 3.53
C ARG A 19 6.49 -6.16 4.11
N SER A 20 7.65 -5.64 4.44
CA SER A 20 7.82 -4.31 5.01
C SER A 20 8.88 -3.56 4.23
N THR A 21 8.56 -2.37 3.77
CA THR A 21 9.46 -1.54 2.96
C THR A 21 9.37 -0.09 3.41
N ASP A 22 10.51 0.54 3.64
CA ASP A 22 10.55 1.97 3.96
C ASP A 22 10.59 2.79 2.67
N VAL A 23 9.75 3.81 2.61
CA VAL A 23 9.66 4.70 1.45
C VAL A 23 9.60 6.15 1.90
N GLU A 24 10.07 7.05 1.04
CA GLU A 24 9.91 8.47 1.24
C GLU A 24 8.72 8.97 0.43
N ALA A 25 7.69 9.44 1.13
CA ALA A 25 6.46 9.86 0.48
C ALA A 25 5.68 10.81 1.39
N ALA A 26 4.90 11.68 0.77
CA ALA A 26 4.06 12.63 1.49
C ALA A 26 2.60 12.21 1.53
N THR A 27 2.20 11.26 0.68
CA THR A 27 0.83 10.73 0.63
C THR A 27 0.87 9.23 0.41
N VAL A 28 -0.29 8.59 0.63
CA VAL A 28 -0.43 7.15 0.35
C VAL A 28 -0.14 6.85 -1.12
N ALA A 29 -0.66 7.66 -2.05
CA ALA A 29 -0.43 7.46 -3.47
C ALA A 29 1.07 7.49 -3.79
N GLU A 30 1.79 8.44 -3.24
CA GLU A 30 3.22 8.56 -3.46
C GLU A 30 3.98 7.38 -2.85
N ALA A 31 3.54 6.90 -1.69
CA ALA A 31 4.13 5.73 -1.06
C ALA A 31 3.99 4.49 -1.96
N ILE A 32 2.82 4.32 -2.58
CA ILE A 32 2.59 3.22 -3.51
C ILE A 32 3.46 3.36 -4.75
N ASP A 33 3.62 4.57 -5.27
CA ASP A 33 4.50 4.82 -6.42
C ASP A 33 5.95 4.48 -6.09
N ARG A 34 6.42 4.86 -4.91
CA ARG A 34 7.78 4.53 -4.47
C ARG A 34 7.96 3.03 -4.31
N LEU A 35 6.96 2.37 -3.76
CA LEU A 35 6.98 0.93 -3.61
C LEU A 35 7.03 0.24 -4.97
N ASP A 36 6.29 0.74 -5.95
CA ASP A 36 6.27 0.18 -7.30
C ASP A 36 7.64 0.29 -7.98
N GLU A 37 8.40 1.32 -7.68
CA GLU A 37 9.76 1.47 -8.21
C GLU A 37 10.66 0.34 -7.74
N GLN A 38 10.46 -0.15 -6.53
CA GLN A 38 11.24 -1.25 -5.97
C GLN A 38 10.66 -2.62 -6.33
N THR A 39 9.35 -2.68 -6.51
CA THR A 39 8.62 -3.92 -6.77
C THR A 39 7.66 -3.67 -7.93
N PRO A 40 8.17 -3.70 -9.18
CA PRO A 40 7.32 -3.39 -10.34
C PRO A 40 6.10 -4.30 -10.41
N GLY A 41 4.94 -3.69 -10.62
CA GLY A 41 3.67 -4.39 -10.70
C GLY A 41 2.82 -4.28 -9.44
N ILE A 42 3.39 -3.84 -8.33
CA ILE A 42 2.63 -3.76 -7.08
C ILE A 42 1.52 -2.70 -7.16
N ARG A 43 1.80 -1.59 -7.84
CA ARG A 43 0.80 -0.52 -7.99
C ARG A 43 -0.46 -1.03 -8.69
N ASN A 44 -0.30 -1.84 -9.72
CA ASN A 44 -1.44 -2.40 -10.45
C ASN A 44 -2.27 -3.34 -9.61
N ARG A 45 -1.69 -3.90 -8.57
CA ARG A 45 -2.41 -4.77 -7.63
C ARG A 45 -3.19 -3.98 -6.59
N LEU A 46 -2.79 -2.74 -6.34
CA LEU A 46 -3.35 -1.93 -5.26
C LEU A 46 -4.28 -0.84 -5.77
N VAL A 47 -4.04 -0.31 -6.97
CA VAL A 47 -4.72 0.86 -7.48
C VAL A 47 -5.45 0.52 -8.78
N ASP A 48 -6.71 0.91 -8.82
CA ASP A 48 -7.56 0.76 -9.99
C ASP A 48 -7.61 2.07 -10.77
N ALA A 49 -8.24 2.03 -11.95
CA ALA A 49 -8.43 3.24 -12.74
C ALA A 49 -9.28 4.26 -11.98
N GLY A 50 -8.95 5.53 -12.19
CA GLY A 50 -9.71 6.55 -11.54
C GLY A 50 -8.92 7.70 -10.90
N PRO A 51 -7.67 7.54 -10.38
CA PRO A 51 -7.15 6.37 -9.69
C PRO A 51 -7.78 6.20 -8.31
N MET A 52 -8.04 4.98 -7.95
CA MET A 52 -8.66 4.61 -6.67
C MET A 52 -8.02 3.34 -6.13
N ILE A 53 -7.99 3.21 -4.80
CA ILE A 53 -7.60 1.95 -4.19
C ILE A 53 -8.61 0.88 -4.61
N ARG A 54 -8.10 -0.29 -5.00
CA ARG A 54 -8.98 -1.37 -5.46
C ARG A 54 -10.00 -1.75 -4.40
N GLN A 55 -11.17 -2.17 -4.85
CA GLN A 55 -12.34 -2.43 -4.02
C GLN A 55 -12.07 -3.41 -2.87
N HIS A 56 -11.23 -4.40 -3.11
CA HIS A 56 -10.94 -5.44 -2.11
C HIS A 56 -9.66 -5.17 -1.33
N ILE A 57 -9.19 -3.93 -1.36
CA ILE A 57 -7.99 -3.52 -0.63
C ILE A 57 -8.35 -2.40 0.33
N ASN A 58 -7.94 -2.55 1.58
CA ASN A 58 -8.06 -1.49 2.58
C ASN A 58 -6.67 -0.97 2.90
N VAL A 59 -6.57 0.34 3.07
CA VAL A 59 -5.33 1.00 3.46
C VAL A 59 -5.55 1.75 4.77
N TYR A 60 -4.65 1.55 5.71
CA TYR A 60 -4.67 2.24 7.00
C TYR A 60 -3.35 2.97 7.20
N VAL A 61 -3.43 4.21 7.63
CA VAL A 61 -2.26 4.99 8.02
C VAL A 61 -2.34 5.19 9.52
N ASP A 62 -1.35 4.66 10.24
CA ASP A 62 -1.30 4.73 11.70
C ASP A 62 -2.62 4.31 12.34
N SER A 63 -3.17 3.21 11.85
CA SER A 63 -4.41 2.58 12.31
C SER A 63 -5.69 3.34 11.94
N GLN A 64 -5.61 4.35 11.07
CA GLN A 64 -6.77 5.08 10.59
C GLN A 64 -7.04 4.75 9.12
N PRO A 65 -8.32 4.54 8.74
CA PRO A 65 -8.63 4.31 7.32
C PRO A 65 -8.12 5.46 6.45
N ALA A 66 -7.58 5.12 5.30
CA ALA A 66 -6.94 6.09 4.44
C ALA A 66 -7.33 5.90 2.98
N ALA A 67 -7.12 6.94 2.18
CA ALA A 67 -7.28 6.94 0.74
C ALA A 67 -5.95 7.31 0.08
N LEU A 68 -5.95 7.37 -1.24
CA LEU A 68 -4.72 7.69 -1.97
C LEU A 68 -4.17 9.07 -1.64
N ASP A 69 -5.06 10.03 -1.37
CA ASP A 69 -4.66 11.41 -1.07
C ASP A 69 -4.38 11.66 0.41
N THR A 70 -4.48 10.64 1.24
CA THR A 70 -4.23 10.80 2.67
C THR A 70 -2.76 11.16 2.91
N PRO A 71 -2.49 12.25 3.64
CA PRO A 71 -1.12 12.63 3.97
C PRO A 71 -0.48 11.62 4.91
N ILE A 72 0.80 11.40 4.74
CA ILE A 72 1.59 10.57 5.66
C ILE A 72 2.81 11.35 6.13
N GLY A 73 3.25 11.04 7.34
CA GLY A 73 4.44 11.65 7.92
C GLY A 73 5.65 10.73 7.82
N PRO A 74 6.82 11.24 8.24
CA PRO A 74 8.07 10.47 8.12
C PRO A 74 8.12 9.21 8.98
N ASN A 75 7.26 9.12 10.00
CA ASN A 75 7.22 7.95 10.86
C ASN A 75 5.90 7.19 10.75
N SER A 76 5.12 7.47 9.71
CA SER A 76 3.84 6.80 9.50
C SER A 76 4.03 5.35 9.07
N THR A 77 3.08 4.51 9.47
CA THR A 77 3.00 3.13 8.99
C THR A 77 1.78 3.00 8.11
N VAL A 78 1.99 2.56 6.87
CA VAL A 78 0.92 2.34 5.91
C VAL A 78 0.67 0.84 5.84
N HIS A 79 -0.46 0.40 6.39
CA HIS A 79 -0.86 -1.00 6.33
C HIS A 79 -1.79 -1.22 5.16
N ILE A 80 -1.44 -2.18 4.32
CA ILE A 80 -2.28 -2.60 3.20
C ILE A 80 -2.85 -3.96 3.55
N ILE A 81 -4.17 -4.03 3.62
CA ILE A 81 -4.89 -5.20 4.11
C ILE A 81 -5.93 -5.61 3.09
N PRO A 82 -5.98 -6.89 2.67
CA PRO A 82 -7.05 -7.33 1.80
C PRO A 82 -8.37 -7.30 2.56
N ALA A 83 -9.42 -6.81 1.90
CA ALA A 83 -10.75 -6.88 2.47
C ALA A 83 -11.21 -8.33 2.43
N VAL A 84 -11.51 -8.89 3.59
CA VAL A 84 -12.08 -10.23 3.66
C VAL A 84 -13.55 -10.08 3.32
N SER A 85 -13.96 -10.58 2.17
CA SER A 85 -15.37 -10.62 1.85
C SER A 85 -16.04 -11.54 2.85
N GLY A 86 -17.03 -11.02 3.51
CA GLY A 86 -17.68 -11.56 4.66
C GLY A 86 -18.04 -13.02 4.64
N GLY A 87 -17.28 -13.70 5.06
CA GLY A 87 -17.61 -15.09 5.21
C GLY A 87 -16.36 -15.76 5.34
#